data_d3fae9cb4922b8f6613128a00db2aa3b
#
_entry.id   d3fae9cb4922b8f6613128a00db2aa3b
#
_cell.length_a   1.000
_cell.length_b   1.000
_cell.length_c   1.000
_cell.angle_alpha   90.00
_cell.angle_beta   90.00
_cell.angle_gamma   90.00
#
_symmetry.space_group_name_H-M   'P 1'
#
loop_
_entity.id
_entity.type
_entity.pdbx_description
1 polymer ?
#
loop_
_entity_poly.entity_id
_entity_poly.type
_entity_poly.pdbx_seq_one_letter_code
_entity_poly.pdbx_strand_id
1 'polypeptide(L)' 'MRLDENQKRVFNEFRLNKRASKADVSLKVNLTHPAVTQIVRKLCESGYLKEDEEKRKG' A
#
# COMPACT_ATOMS: atom_id res chain seq x y z
N MET A 1 6.32 12.77 -8.49
CA MET A 1 4.90 12.48 -8.47
C MET A 1 4.27 12.93 -7.18
N ARG A 2 3.04 13.45 -7.29
CA ARG A 2 2.37 13.94 -6.12
C ARG A 2 1.37 12.93 -5.62
N LEU A 3 1.42 12.59 -4.37
CA LEU A 3 0.49 11.64 -3.79
C LEU A 3 -0.80 12.35 -3.42
N ASP A 4 -1.93 11.71 -3.74
CA ASP A 4 -3.18 12.28 -3.29
C ASP A 4 -3.43 11.80 -1.86
N GLU A 5 -4.56 12.22 -1.31
CA GLU A 5 -4.87 11.95 0.08
C GLU A 5 -4.88 10.46 0.40
N ASN A 6 -5.56 9.69 -0.42
CA ASN A 6 -5.68 8.26 -0.17
C ASN A 6 -4.33 7.57 -0.31
N GLN A 7 -3.54 7.99 -1.27
CA GLN A 7 -2.22 7.40 -1.44
C GLN A 7 -1.35 7.69 -0.24
N LYS A 8 -1.44 8.89 0.30
CA LYS A 8 -0.66 9.23 1.47
C LYS A 8 -1.05 8.38 2.67
N ARG A 9 -2.34 8.15 2.84
CA ARG A 9 -2.81 7.34 3.95
C ARG A 9 -2.29 5.92 3.85
N VAL A 10 -2.40 5.33 2.67
CA VAL A 10 -1.94 3.97 2.47
C VAL A 10 -0.43 3.90 2.66
N PHE A 11 0.28 4.85 2.10
CA PHE A 11 1.72 4.89 2.24
C PHE A 11 2.14 4.97 3.71
N ASN A 12 1.47 5.83 4.47
CA ASN A 12 1.76 5.98 5.88
C ASN A 12 1.53 4.70 6.66
N GLU A 13 0.43 4.02 6.38
CA GLU A 13 0.14 2.79 7.11
C GLU A 13 1.21 1.75 6.88
N PHE A 14 1.67 1.60 5.65
CA PHE A 14 2.72 0.63 5.38
C PHE A 14 4.06 1.07 5.94
N ARG A 15 4.29 2.36 6.00
CA ARG A 15 5.52 2.87 6.55
C ARG A 15 5.60 2.63 8.05
N LEU A 16 4.47 2.81 8.73
CA LEU A 16 4.43 2.64 10.17
C LEU A 16 4.35 1.19 10.57
N ASN A 17 3.72 0.37 9.75
CA ASN A 17 3.59 -1.04 10.07
C ASN A 17 3.93 -1.86 8.83
N LYS A 18 5.17 -2.25 8.74
CA LYS A 18 5.65 -2.97 7.57
C LYS A 18 5.04 -4.34 7.41
N ARG A 19 4.48 -4.87 8.46
CA ARG A 19 3.88 -6.19 8.38
C ARG A 19 2.40 -6.14 8.07
N ALA A 20 1.83 -4.97 7.94
CA ALA A 20 0.42 -4.87 7.65
C ALA A 20 0.12 -5.46 6.29
N SER A 21 -0.98 -6.19 6.20
CA SER A 21 -1.43 -6.71 4.92
C SER A 21 -2.28 -5.66 4.23
N LYS A 22 -2.54 -5.86 2.94
CA LYS A 22 -3.40 -4.94 2.21
C LYS A 22 -4.79 -4.92 2.82
N ALA A 23 -5.26 -6.07 3.30
CA ALA A 23 -6.57 -6.13 3.93
C ALA A 23 -6.60 -5.29 5.20
N ASP A 24 -5.54 -5.39 6.02
CA ASP A 24 -5.47 -4.60 7.23
C ASP A 24 -5.47 -3.11 6.91
N VAL A 25 -4.69 -2.72 5.92
CA VAL A 25 -4.61 -1.33 5.57
C VAL A 25 -5.94 -0.82 5.04
N SER A 26 -6.64 -1.64 4.26
CA SER A 26 -7.92 -1.20 3.71
C SER A 26 -8.91 -0.89 4.83
N LEU A 27 -8.88 -1.66 5.90
CA LEU A 27 -9.75 -1.39 7.02
C LEU A 27 -9.36 -0.11 7.72
N LYS A 28 -8.08 0.12 7.88
CA LYS A 28 -7.62 1.30 8.59
C LYS A 28 -7.86 2.59 7.84
N VAL A 29 -7.71 2.55 6.53
CA VAL A 29 -7.90 3.76 5.74
C VAL A 29 -9.30 3.86 5.18
N ASN A 30 -10.15 2.87 5.47
CA ASN A 30 -11.53 2.88 5.05
C ASN A 30 -11.68 2.89 3.54
N LEU A 31 -10.90 2.06 2.89
CA LEU A 31 -10.97 1.88 1.43
C LEU A 31 -11.21 0.42 1.14
N THR A 32 -11.66 0.13 -0.08
CA THR A 32 -11.85 -1.26 -0.46
C THR A 32 -10.51 -1.90 -0.72
N HIS A 33 -10.48 -3.23 -0.66
CA HIS A 33 -9.25 -3.96 -0.91
C HIS A 33 -8.71 -3.69 -2.33
N PRO A 34 -9.55 -3.73 -3.37
CA PRO A 34 -9.05 -3.40 -4.71
C PRO A 34 -8.45 -2.00 -4.80
N ALA A 35 -9.04 -1.04 -4.11
CA ALA A 35 -8.53 0.31 -4.14
C ALA A 35 -7.15 0.37 -3.51
N VAL A 36 -6.97 -0.29 -2.38
CA VAL A 36 -5.66 -0.33 -1.73
C VAL A 36 -4.65 -1.02 -2.63
N THR A 37 -5.06 -2.10 -3.28
CA THR A 37 -4.16 -2.83 -4.16
C THR A 37 -3.65 -1.94 -5.28
N GLN A 38 -4.53 -1.15 -5.88
CA GLN A 38 -4.11 -0.26 -6.94
C GLN A 38 -3.19 0.83 -6.44
N ILE A 39 -3.48 1.35 -5.26
CA ILE A 39 -2.63 2.38 -4.68
C ILE A 39 -1.25 1.83 -4.38
N VAL A 40 -1.19 0.63 -3.80
CA VAL A 40 0.09 0.02 -3.49
C VAL A 40 0.89 -0.19 -4.77
N ARG A 41 0.23 -0.65 -5.82
CA ARG A 41 0.92 -0.85 -7.07
C ARG A 41 1.52 0.46 -7.59
N LYS A 42 0.76 1.54 -7.53
CA LYS A 42 1.28 2.82 -7.96
C LYS A 42 2.43 3.29 -7.12
N LEU A 43 2.35 3.09 -5.81
CA LEU A 43 3.43 3.48 -4.94
C LEU A 43 4.69 2.68 -5.23
N CYS A 44 4.53 1.41 -5.53
CA CYS A 44 5.68 0.58 -5.87
C CYS A 44 6.29 1.02 -7.19
N GLU A 45 5.46 1.32 -8.16
CA GLU A 45 5.96 1.75 -9.46
C GLU A 45 6.69 3.07 -9.37
N SER A 46 6.28 3.91 -8.45
CA SER A 46 6.90 5.22 -8.28
C SER A 46 8.10 5.18 -7.33
N GLY A 47 8.38 4.04 -6.75
CA GLY A 47 9.54 3.92 -5.87
C GLY A 47 9.31 4.27 -4.42
N TYR A 48 8.08 4.56 -4.04
CA TYR A 48 7.81 4.89 -2.64
C TYR A 48 7.74 3.66 -1.76
N LEU A 49 7.31 2.53 -2.32
CA LEU A 49 7.21 1.28 -1.57
C LEU A 49 7.91 0.19 -2.33
N LYS A 50 8.31 -0.85 -1.60
CA LYS A 50 8.88 -2.03 -2.20
C LYS A 50 8.01 -3.21 -1.88
N GLU A 51 7.74 -4.02 -2.88
CA GLU A 51 7.00 -5.24 -2.64
C GLU A 51 7.91 -6.25 -2.01
N ASP A 52 7.32 -7.05 -1.13
CA ASP A 52 8.07 -8.09 -0.50
C ASP A 52 8.41 -9.15 -1.53
N GLU A 53 9.68 -9.42 -1.69
CA GLU A 53 10.11 -10.37 -2.68
C GLU A 53 9.59 -11.75 -2.41
N GLU A 54 9.40 -12.08 -1.18
CA GLU A 54 8.95 -13.39 -0.83
C GLU A 54 7.61 -13.71 -1.38
N LYS A 55 6.79 -12.72 -1.56
CA LYS A 55 5.48 -12.97 -2.08
C LYS A 55 5.48 -13.40 -3.49
N ARG A 56 6.50 -13.09 -4.19
CA ARG A 56 6.55 -13.39 -5.59
C ARG A 56 6.94 -14.78 -5.88
N LYS A 57 7.43 -15.43 -4.87
CA LYS A 57 7.86 -16.79 -5.08
C LYS A 57 6.72 -17.73 -5.21
N GLY A 58 5.64 -17.37 -4.68
CA GLY A 58 4.49 -18.25 -4.64
C GLY A 58 4.07 -18.70 -5.95
#